data_7c2335f28a385955bc23e1ffd9dd744f
#
_entry.id   7c2335f28a385955bc23e1ffd9dd744f
#
_cell.length_a   1.000
_cell.length_b   1.000
_cell.length_c   1.000
_cell.angle_alpha   90.00
_cell.angle_beta   90.00
_cell.angle_gamma   90.00
#
_symmetry.space_group_name_H-M   'P 1'
#
loop_
_entity.id
_entity.type
_entity.pdbx_description
1 polymer ?
#
loop_
_entity_poly.entity_id
_entity_poly.type
_entity_poly.pdbx_seq_one_letter_code
_entity_poly.pdbx_strand_id
1 'polypeptide(L)'
;LAADLGYQVERAGVFEFKDRTSQGQVTPPPALKPDDIALYLHTSGTTSRPKLVPLSHRNLCLSAANIADTLGLCESDHCLNIMPLFHIHGLVAALLASLFGRARVCCSDGFNGLKFFSLMDEVLPTWFTAVPTMHQMILDRAAHNKDVVSRHSLRFMRSSSAALPPRLLSDMEAAFGAPM
;
A
#
# COMPACT_ATOMS: atom_id res chain seq x y z
N LEU A 1 20.80 10.18 4.04
CA LEU A 1 20.84 8.81 4.59
C LEU A 1 21.21 7.79 3.52
N ALA A 2 20.49 7.78 2.35
CA ALA A 2 20.83 6.84 1.27
C ALA A 2 22.23 7.10 0.70
N ALA A 3 22.62 8.37 0.50
CA ALA A 3 23.96 8.76 0.07
C ALA A 3 25.04 8.36 1.08
N ASP A 4 24.76 8.47 2.38
CA ASP A 4 25.69 8.09 3.46
C ASP A 4 25.93 6.58 3.49
N LEU A 5 24.96 5.79 3.04
CA LEU A 5 25.05 4.34 2.90
C LEU A 5 25.62 3.90 1.55
N GLY A 6 25.97 4.84 0.67
CA GLY A 6 26.53 4.56 -0.65
C GLY A 6 25.53 4.15 -1.71
N TYR A 7 24.23 4.41 -1.52
CA TYR A 7 23.20 4.23 -2.54
C TYR A 7 23.10 5.45 -3.45
N GLN A 8 22.97 5.21 -4.74
CA GLN A 8 22.55 6.25 -5.68
C GLN A 8 21.02 6.20 -5.82
N VAL A 9 20.39 7.35 -5.59
CA VAL A 9 18.95 7.53 -5.80
C VAL A 9 18.77 8.27 -7.11
N GLU A 10 18.33 7.58 -8.16
CA GLU A 10 18.07 8.20 -9.47
C GLU A 10 16.69 8.86 -9.53
N ARG A 11 15.73 8.29 -8.84
CA ARG A 11 14.38 8.82 -8.61
C ARG A 11 13.97 8.53 -7.18
N ALA A 12 13.01 9.28 -6.66
CA ALA A 12 12.35 8.90 -5.42
C ALA A 12 11.76 7.49 -5.57
N GLY A 13 12.24 6.56 -4.74
CA GLY A 13 11.78 5.16 -4.74
C GLY A 13 12.55 4.19 -5.63
N VAL A 14 13.53 4.64 -6.40
CA VAL A 14 14.42 3.76 -7.18
C VAL A 14 15.80 3.75 -6.54
N PHE A 15 16.30 2.57 -6.19
CA PHE A 15 17.60 2.38 -5.55
C PHE A 15 18.43 1.42 -6.39
N GLU A 16 19.63 1.83 -6.79
CA GLU A 16 20.66 0.91 -7.28
C GLU A 16 21.64 0.59 -6.15
N PHE A 17 21.83 -0.70 -5.90
CA PHE A 17 22.90 -1.19 -5.04
C PHE A 17 24.17 -1.24 -5.88
N LYS A 18 25.03 -0.24 -5.75
CA LYS A 18 26.39 -0.35 -6.30
C LYS A 18 27.21 -1.21 -5.35
N ASP A 19 27.61 -2.37 -5.86
CA ASP A 19 28.53 -3.25 -5.15
C ASP A 19 29.85 -2.49 -4.91
N ARG A 20 29.99 -1.99 -3.68
CA ARG A 20 31.30 -1.61 -3.21
C ARG A 20 31.99 -2.90 -2.87
N THR A 21 32.84 -3.39 -3.75
CA THR A 21 33.84 -4.40 -3.42
C THR A 21 34.78 -3.89 -2.33
N SER A 22 34.22 -3.67 -1.15
CA SER A 22 35.00 -3.57 0.07
C SER A 22 35.39 -5.00 0.41
N GLN A 23 36.66 -5.33 0.28
CA GLN A 23 37.29 -6.55 0.80
C GLN A 23 37.23 -6.60 2.35
N GLY A 24 36.16 -6.12 2.96
CA GLY A 24 35.92 -6.24 4.38
C GLY A 24 35.14 -7.53 4.65
N GLN A 25 35.50 -8.26 5.67
CA GLN A 25 34.73 -9.35 6.22
C GLN A 25 33.28 -8.82 6.47
N VAL A 26 32.33 -9.31 5.68
CA VAL A 26 30.92 -9.02 5.91
C VAL A 26 30.53 -9.73 7.20
N THR A 27 30.49 -9.01 8.30
CA THR A 27 29.91 -9.53 9.53
C THR A 27 28.41 -9.72 9.28
N PRO A 28 27.88 -10.94 9.41
CA PRO A 28 26.45 -11.14 9.24
C PRO A 28 25.69 -10.23 10.21
N PRO A 29 24.59 -9.62 9.77
CA PRO A 29 23.79 -8.79 10.68
C PRO A 29 23.36 -9.61 11.90
N PRO A 30 23.26 -9.00 13.08
CA PRO A 30 22.79 -9.69 14.27
C PRO A 30 21.38 -10.27 14.01
N ALA A 31 21.08 -11.41 14.65
CA ALA A 31 19.76 -12.01 14.55
C ALA A 31 18.71 -11.02 15.07
N LEU A 32 17.74 -10.68 14.20
CA LEU A 32 16.65 -9.77 14.54
C LEU A 32 15.74 -10.43 15.58
N LYS A 33 15.35 -9.66 16.60
CA LYS A 33 14.37 -10.07 17.60
C LYS A 33 13.00 -9.49 17.25
N PRO A 34 11.90 -10.16 17.61
CA PRO A 34 10.55 -9.66 17.34
C PRO A 34 10.27 -8.27 17.91
N ASP A 35 10.90 -7.93 19.03
CA ASP A 35 10.70 -6.65 19.72
C ASP A 35 11.70 -5.55 19.30
N ASP A 36 12.65 -5.86 18.43
CA ASP A 36 13.53 -4.85 17.84
C ASP A 36 12.70 -3.89 16.98
N ILE A 37 13.08 -2.60 17.01
CA ILE A 37 12.38 -1.58 16.23
C ILE A 37 12.70 -1.75 14.75
N ALA A 38 11.65 -1.99 13.97
CA ALA A 38 11.72 -2.17 12.52
C ALA A 38 11.44 -0.89 11.74
N LEU A 39 10.64 0.02 12.33
CA LEU A 39 10.16 1.21 11.64
C LEU A 39 9.88 2.34 12.61
N TYR A 40 10.26 3.56 12.24
CA TYR A 40 9.82 4.79 12.87
C TYR A 40 8.86 5.53 11.94
N LEU A 41 7.63 5.76 12.38
CA LEU A 41 6.65 6.58 11.68
C LEU A 41 6.44 7.91 12.37
N HIS A 42 6.34 8.97 11.58
CA HIS A 42 5.88 10.26 12.05
C HIS A 42 4.35 10.35 11.92
N THR A 43 3.67 10.67 13.02
CA THR A 43 2.24 10.99 12.97
C THR A 43 2.06 12.49 12.96
N SER A 44 1.12 12.96 12.17
CA SER A 44 0.70 14.38 12.13
C SER A 44 -0.12 14.78 13.37
N GLY A 45 0.30 14.40 14.58
CA GLY A 45 -0.44 14.63 15.80
C GLY A 45 -1.21 15.96 15.86
N THR A 46 -2.27 16.02 16.64
CA THR A 46 -3.09 17.22 16.91
C THR A 46 -2.30 18.40 17.56
N THR A 47 -1.03 18.17 17.90
CA THR A 47 -0.09 19.15 18.44
C THR A 47 0.91 19.56 17.38
N SER A 48 1.45 20.77 17.44
CA SER A 48 2.35 21.39 16.47
C SER A 48 3.66 20.63 16.17
N ARG A 49 3.93 19.51 16.84
CA ARG A 49 5.11 18.68 16.61
C ARG A 49 4.70 17.24 16.25
N PRO A 50 5.16 16.70 15.10
CA PRO A 50 4.95 15.30 14.75
C PRO A 50 5.49 14.38 15.86
N LYS A 51 4.72 13.36 16.21
CA LYS A 51 5.16 12.34 17.15
C LYS A 51 5.86 11.21 16.39
N LEU A 52 7.02 10.82 16.88
CA LEU A 52 7.74 9.65 16.39
C LEU A 52 7.18 8.41 17.07
N VAL A 53 6.69 7.47 16.28
CA VAL A 53 6.11 6.21 16.75
C VAL A 53 7.04 5.06 16.34
N PRO A 54 7.72 4.42 17.30
CA PRO A 54 8.50 3.21 17.03
C PRO A 54 7.56 2.01 16.86
N LEU A 55 7.78 1.22 15.82
CA LEU A 55 7.08 -0.02 15.54
C LEU A 55 8.09 -1.17 15.47
N SER A 56 7.85 -2.21 16.26
CA SER A 56 8.68 -3.41 16.24
C SER A 56 8.35 -4.32 15.06
N HIS A 57 9.25 -5.28 14.76
CA HIS A 57 8.96 -6.35 13.80
C HIS A 57 7.66 -7.08 14.16
N ARG A 58 7.45 -7.38 15.44
CA ARG A 58 6.21 -7.99 15.95
C ARG A 58 4.97 -7.17 15.60
N ASN A 59 5.01 -5.84 15.81
CA ASN A 59 3.87 -4.98 15.49
C ASN A 59 3.52 -5.02 14.00
N LEU A 60 4.52 -4.92 13.12
CA LEU A 60 4.31 -4.94 11.69
C LEU A 60 3.77 -6.30 11.22
N CYS A 61 4.38 -7.40 11.67
CA CYS A 61 3.96 -8.75 11.29
C CYS A 61 2.54 -9.07 11.76
N LEU A 62 2.20 -8.77 13.02
CA LEU A 62 0.86 -9.02 13.56
C LEU A 62 -0.20 -8.16 12.84
N SER A 63 0.09 -6.89 12.56
CA SER A 63 -0.83 -6.03 11.81
C SER A 63 -1.05 -6.56 10.39
N ALA A 64 0.02 -6.93 9.70
CA ALA A 64 -0.08 -7.48 8.35
C ALA A 64 -0.85 -8.80 8.33
N ALA A 65 -0.57 -9.71 9.28
CA ALA A 65 -1.28 -10.98 9.44
C ALA A 65 -2.78 -10.77 9.67
N ASN A 66 -3.14 -9.97 10.67
CA ASN A 66 -4.53 -9.71 11.01
C ASN A 66 -5.32 -9.10 9.84
N ILE A 67 -4.70 -8.20 9.06
CA ILE A 67 -5.34 -7.62 7.88
C ILE A 67 -5.49 -8.67 6.78
N ALA A 68 -4.44 -9.46 6.51
CA ALA A 68 -4.49 -10.53 5.51
C ALA A 68 -5.58 -11.55 5.83
N ASP A 69 -5.66 -11.99 7.09
CA ASP A 69 -6.67 -12.94 7.56
C ASP A 69 -8.09 -12.35 7.47
N THR A 70 -8.27 -11.09 7.91
CA THR A 70 -9.58 -10.42 7.88
C THR A 70 -10.10 -10.25 6.45
N LEU A 71 -9.21 -9.95 5.49
CA LEU A 71 -9.57 -9.77 4.08
C LEU A 71 -9.55 -11.10 3.31
N GLY A 72 -9.14 -12.20 3.93
CA GLY A 72 -8.97 -13.51 3.30
C GLY A 72 -8.02 -13.43 2.09
N LEU A 73 -6.88 -12.70 2.23
CA LEU A 73 -5.91 -12.55 1.14
C LEU A 73 -5.22 -13.88 0.84
N CYS A 74 -5.04 -14.18 -0.44
CA CYS A 74 -4.42 -15.42 -0.90
C CYS A 74 -3.57 -15.19 -2.16
N GLU A 75 -2.91 -16.24 -2.62
CA GLU A 75 -1.96 -16.21 -3.75
C GLU A 75 -2.59 -15.74 -5.08
N SER A 76 -3.90 -15.91 -5.24
CA SER A 76 -4.62 -15.42 -6.42
C SER A 76 -4.92 -13.92 -6.38
N ASP A 77 -4.74 -13.26 -5.24
CA ASP A 77 -5.00 -11.84 -5.12
C ASP A 77 -3.90 -10.97 -5.73
N HIS A 78 -4.32 -9.84 -6.25
CA HIS A 78 -3.44 -8.81 -6.78
C HIS A 78 -3.92 -7.43 -6.32
N CYS A 79 -3.16 -6.80 -5.45
CA CYS A 79 -3.47 -5.47 -4.92
C CYS A 79 -2.96 -4.38 -5.86
N LEU A 80 -3.82 -3.43 -6.24
CA LEU A 80 -3.37 -2.13 -6.74
C LEU A 80 -3.25 -1.16 -5.57
N ASN A 81 -2.03 -0.94 -5.09
CA ASN A 81 -1.74 -0.02 -4.00
C ASN A 81 -1.48 1.39 -4.53
N ILE A 82 -2.49 2.24 -4.42
CA ILE A 82 -2.43 3.66 -4.79
C ILE A 82 -2.14 4.57 -3.58
N MET A 83 -1.97 3.97 -2.39
CA MET A 83 -1.65 4.69 -1.17
C MET A 83 -0.14 4.90 -1.04
N PRO A 84 0.29 6.05 -0.50
CA PRO A 84 1.72 6.31 -0.31
C PRO A 84 2.33 5.37 0.73
N LEU A 85 3.54 4.87 0.45
CA LEU A 85 4.26 3.94 1.33
C LEU A 85 4.83 4.58 2.60
N PHE A 86 4.84 5.90 2.70
CA PHE A 86 5.21 6.60 3.94
C PHE A 86 4.06 6.68 4.96
N HIS A 87 2.87 6.16 4.61
CA HIS A 87 1.74 5.98 5.52
C HIS A 87 1.49 4.51 5.81
N ILE A 88 1.07 4.22 7.06
CA ILE A 88 0.76 2.85 7.52
C ILE A 88 -0.29 2.17 6.63
N HIS A 89 -1.22 2.91 6.05
CA HIS A 89 -2.24 2.39 5.14
C HIS A 89 -1.59 1.76 3.90
N GLY A 90 -0.73 2.47 3.19
CA GLY A 90 -0.04 1.93 2.01
C GLY A 90 1.01 0.87 2.38
N LEU A 91 1.79 1.14 3.43
CA LEU A 91 2.89 0.26 3.81
C LEU A 91 2.42 -1.05 4.44
N VAL A 92 1.56 -0.99 5.46
CA VAL A 92 1.16 -2.18 6.22
C VAL A 92 -0.13 -2.77 5.66
N ALA A 93 -1.17 -1.94 5.48
CA ALA A 93 -2.48 -2.47 5.15
C ALA A 93 -2.65 -2.84 3.66
N ALA A 94 -1.78 -2.36 2.77
CA ALA A 94 -1.74 -2.78 1.38
C ALA A 94 -0.53 -3.68 1.09
N LEU A 95 0.70 -3.14 1.22
CA LEU A 95 1.91 -3.86 0.82
C LEU A 95 2.19 -5.07 1.71
N LEU A 96 2.41 -4.87 3.03
CA LEU A 96 2.80 -5.98 3.90
C LEU A 96 1.68 -7.01 4.07
N ALA A 97 0.41 -6.59 4.13
CA ALA A 97 -0.72 -7.51 4.20
C ALA A 97 -0.82 -8.38 2.94
N SER A 98 -0.64 -7.81 1.75
CA SER A 98 -0.58 -8.59 0.50
C SER A 98 0.54 -9.63 0.53
N LEU A 99 1.75 -9.21 0.90
CA LEU A 99 2.90 -10.12 0.96
C LEU A 99 2.70 -11.22 2.01
N PHE A 100 2.09 -10.89 3.15
CA PHE A 100 1.76 -11.88 4.19
C PHE A 100 0.75 -12.92 3.69
N GLY A 101 -0.27 -12.48 2.93
CA GLY A 101 -1.23 -13.35 2.25
C GLY A 101 -0.67 -14.07 1.03
N ARG A 102 0.63 -13.92 0.72
CA ARG A 102 1.32 -14.42 -0.48
C ARG A 102 0.73 -13.89 -1.79
N ALA A 103 -0.01 -12.80 -1.70
CA ALA A 103 -0.63 -12.11 -2.83
C ALA A 103 0.39 -11.24 -3.57
N ARG A 104 0.05 -10.89 -4.81
CA ARG A 104 0.81 -9.89 -5.57
C ARG A 104 0.38 -8.48 -5.18
N VAL A 105 1.28 -7.53 -5.32
CA VAL A 105 1.00 -6.11 -5.10
C VAL A 105 1.74 -5.25 -6.12
N CYS A 106 1.02 -4.33 -6.73
CA CYS A 106 1.59 -3.26 -7.55
C CYS A 106 1.46 -1.95 -6.78
N CYS A 107 2.57 -1.28 -6.50
CA CYS A 107 2.60 0.02 -5.85
C CYS A 107 2.77 1.09 -6.93
N SER A 108 1.80 2.01 -7.03
CA SER A 108 1.91 3.16 -7.92
C SER A 108 2.79 4.26 -7.32
N ASP A 109 3.23 5.20 -8.15
CA ASP A 109 3.97 6.42 -7.73
C ASP A 109 3.12 7.39 -6.89
N GLY A 110 1.95 6.98 -6.46
CA GLY A 110 0.95 7.74 -5.73
C GLY A 110 -0.38 7.79 -6.47
N PHE A 111 -1.39 8.37 -5.82
CA PHE A 111 -2.73 8.45 -6.40
C PHE A 111 -2.81 9.51 -7.49
N ASN A 112 -3.27 9.11 -8.66
CA ASN A 112 -3.66 9.98 -9.76
C ASN A 112 -4.98 9.47 -10.36
N GLY A 113 -6.08 10.21 -10.13
CA GLY A 113 -7.41 9.83 -10.60
C GLY A 113 -7.54 9.73 -12.13
N LEU A 114 -6.67 10.42 -12.90
CA LEU A 114 -6.66 10.31 -14.37
C LEU A 114 -6.00 9.01 -14.84
N LYS A 115 -5.01 8.51 -14.08
CA LYS A 115 -4.25 7.30 -14.41
C LYS A 115 -4.83 6.03 -13.79
N PHE A 116 -5.79 6.16 -12.86
CA PHE A 116 -6.31 5.02 -12.11
C PHE A 116 -6.85 3.90 -13.02
N PHE A 117 -7.66 4.25 -14.00
CA PHE A 117 -8.28 3.27 -14.89
C PHE A 117 -7.28 2.64 -15.86
N SER A 118 -6.27 3.38 -16.32
CA SER A 118 -5.19 2.78 -17.12
C SER A 118 -4.32 1.83 -16.28
N LEU A 119 -4.10 2.15 -14.98
CA LEU A 119 -3.43 1.23 -14.07
C LEU A 119 -4.25 -0.02 -13.79
N MET A 120 -5.57 0.09 -13.70
CA MET A 120 -6.44 -1.10 -13.60
C MET A 120 -6.26 -2.03 -14.81
N ASP A 121 -6.24 -1.49 -16.02
CA ASP A 121 -6.02 -2.28 -17.24
C ASP A 121 -4.62 -2.91 -17.30
N GLU A 122 -3.61 -2.23 -16.81
CA GLU A 122 -2.23 -2.73 -16.82
C GLU A 122 -2.00 -3.78 -15.74
N VAL A 123 -2.49 -3.52 -14.52
CA VAL A 123 -2.21 -4.33 -13.33
C VAL A 123 -3.16 -5.51 -13.18
N LEU A 124 -4.39 -5.41 -13.69
CA LEU A 124 -5.46 -6.40 -13.52
C LEU A 124 -5.66 -6.78 -12.04
N PRO A 125 -5.96 -5.81 -11.17
CA PRO A 125 -6.06 -6.06 -9.73
C PRO A 125 -7.31 -6.85 -9.38
N THR A 126 -7.23 -7.67 -8.32
CA THR A 126 -8.41 -8.28 -7.69
C THR A 126 -8.98 -7.38 -6.59
N TRP A 127 -8.21 -6.43 -6.10
CA TRP A 127 -8.64 -5.46 -5.11
C TRP A 127 -7.75 -4.22 -5.10
N PHE A 128 -8.27 -3.15 -4.52
CA PHE A 128 -7.50 -1.96 -4.21
C PHE A 128 -7.98 -1.34 -2.89
N THR A 129 -7.16 -0.46 -2.33
CA THR A 129 -7.50 0.26 -1.10
C THR A 129 -7.21 1.75 -1.25
N ALA A 130 -8.10 2.57 -0.69
CA ALA A 130 -7.99 4.03 -0.76
C ALA A 130 -8.63 4.70 0.46
N VAL A 131 -8.45 6.01 0.57
CA VAL A 131 -9.21 6.85 1.48
C VAL A 131 -10.50 7.35 0.80
N PRO A 132 -11.53 7.76 1.57
CA PRO A 132 -12.83 8.16 0.99
C PRO A 132 -12.75 9.23 -0.10
N THR A 133 -11.85 10.21 0.05
CA THR A 133 -11.67 11.26 -0.97
C THR A 133 -11.13 10.71 -2.29
N MET A 134 -10.25 9.72 -2.25
CA MET A 134 -9.76 9.04 -3.46
C MET A 134 -10.87 8.19 -4.09
N HIS A 135 -11.66 7.48 -3.28
CA HIS A 135 -12.83 6.73 -3.77
C HIS A 135 -13.83 7.65 -4.48
N GLN A 136 -14.10 8.83 -3.93
CA GLN A 136 -14.96 9.81 -4.60
C GLN A 136 -14.40 10.23 -5.96
N MET A 137 -13.10 10.55 -6.03
CA MET A 137 -12.45 10.92 -7.30
C MET A 137 -12.44 9.79 -8.33
N ILE A 138 -12.36 8.54 -7.88
CA ILE A 138 -12.46 7.35 -8.74
C ILE A 138 -13.89 7.21 -9.24
N LEU A 139 -14.89 7.31 -8.35
CA LEU A 139 -16.30 7.22 -8.68
C LEU A 139 -16.71 8.27 -9.72
N ASP A 140 -16.33 9.53 -9.53
CA ASP A 140 -16.64 10.63 -10.44
C ASP A 140 -16.15 10.37 -11.88
N ARG A 141 -15.16 9.49 -12.05
CA ARG A 141 -14.57 9.12 -13.33
C ARG A 141 -15.05 7.77 -13.86
N ALA A 142 -15.63 6.92 -13.01
CA ALA A 142 -16.09 5.58 -13.39
C ALA A 142 -17.10 5.63 -14.53
N ALA A 143 -17.98 6.64 -14.55
CA ALA A 143 -18.97 6.84 -15.62
C ALA A 143 -18.37 7.04 -17.02
N HIS A 144 -17.15 7.59 -17.10
CA HIS A 144 -16.40 7.80 -18.34
C HIS A 144 -15.45 6.65 -18.70
N ASN A 145 -15.32 5.65 -17.81
CA ASN A 145 -14.44 4.49 -17.96
C ASN A 145 -15.21 3.18 -17.76
N LYS A 146 -16.49 3.15 -18.15
CA LYS A 146 -17.36 1.97 -17.97
C LYS A 146 -16.83 0.71 -18.66
N ASP A 147 -16.19 0.88 -19.78
CA ASP A 147 -15.55 -0.18 -20.54
C ASP A 147 -14.39 -0.82 -19.75
N VAL A 148 -13.58 -0.04 -19.05
CA VAL A 148 -12.54 -0.55 -18.15
C VAL A 148 -13.21 -1.27 -16.97
N VAL A 149 -14.12 -0.62 -16.28
CA VAL A 149 -14.81 -1.20 -15.11
C VAL A 149 -15.47 -2.53 -15.46
N SER A 150 -16.15 -2.63 -16.62
CA SER A 150 -16.85 -3.84 -17.03
C SER A 150 -15.94 -5.01 -17.43
N ARG A 151 -14.68 -4.72 -17.82
CA ARG A 151 -13.70 -5.75 -18.17
C ARG A 151 -13.01 -6.36 -16.94
N HIS A 152 -13.06 -5.68 -15.80
CA HIS A 152 -12.34 -6.09 -14.60
C HIS A 152 -13.31 -6.50 -13.49
N SER A 153 -13.05 -7.67 -12.91
CA SER A 153 -13.80 -8.17 -11.77
C SER A 153 -12.97 -8.01 -10.50
N LEU A 154 -13.28 -6.99 -9.72
CA LEU A 154 -12.69 -6.84 -8.39
C LEU A 154 -13.35 -7.84 -7.44
N ARG A 155 -12.56 -8.46 -6.57
CA ARG A 155 -13.06 -9.28 -5.47
C ARG A 155 -13.65 -8.41 -4.36
N PHE A 156 -13.01 -7.29 -4.08
CA PHE A 156 -13.50 -6.25 -3.18
C PHE A 156 -12.74 -4.93 -3.37
N MET A 157 -13.29 -3.88 -2.78
CA MET A 157 -12.63 -2.60 -2.55
C MET A 157 -12.49 -2.38 -1.05
N ARG A 158 -11.49 -1.62 -0.60
CA ARG A 158 -11.30 -1.33 0.81
C ARG A 158 -11.15 0.16 1.05
N SER A 159 -11.90 0.69 2.01
CA SER A 159 -11.74 2.05 2.49
C SER A 159 -11.16 2.07 3.91
N SER A 160 -10.28 3.03 4.20
CA SER A 160 -9.66 3.16 5.51
C SER A 160 -9.18 4.59 5.76
N SER A 161 -8.70 4.85 6.98
CA SER A 161 -8.08 6.10 7.46
C SER A 161 -9.04 7.27 7.71
N ALA A 162 -10.29 7.19 7.24
CA ALA A 162 -11.35 8.14 7.53
C ALA A 162 -12.72 7.45 7.44
N ALA A 163 -13.74 8.09 8.02
CA ALA A 163 -15.12 7.58 7.92
C ALA A 163 -15.58 7.60 6.47
N LEU A 164 -16.11 6.47 5.99
CA LEU A 164 -16.67 6.34 4.65
C LEU A 164 -18.16 6.75 4.69
N PRO A 165 -18.59 7.76 3.91
CA PRO A 165 -19.98 8.10 3.80
C PRO A 165 -20.81 6.92 3.23
N PRO A 166 -21.97 6.57 3.84
CA PRO A 166 -22.76 5.43 3.38
C PRO A 166 -23.19 5.51 1.91
N ARG A 167 -23.47 6.72 1.43
CA ARG A 167 -23.81 6.94 0.01
C ARG A 167 -22.62 6.61 -0.89
N LEU A 168 -21.41 7.06 -0.54
CA LEU A 168 -20.23 6.76 -1.34
C LEU A 168 -19.95 5.26 -1.40
N LEU A 169 -20.15 4.53 -0.28
CA LEU A 169 -20.04 3.07 -0.25
C LEU A 169 -21.01 2.45 -1.26
N SER A 170 -22.30 2.76 -1.17
CA SER A 170 -23.31 2.20 -2.07
C SER A 170 -23.07 2.53 -3.54
N ASP A 171 -22.65 3.77 -3.83
CA ASP A 171 -22.39 4.22 -5.19
C ASP A 171 -21.14 3.52 -5.77
N MET A 172 -20.10 3.28 -4.96
CA MET A 172 -18.92 2.52 -5.37
C MET A 172 -19.23 1.06 -5.64
N GLU A 173 -19.98 0.40 -4.75
CA GLU A 173 -20.41 -0.99 -4.95
C GLU A 173 -21.24 -1.15 -6.21
N ALA A 174 -22.18 -0.22 -6.45
CA ALA A 174 -23.00 -0.22 -7.66
C ALA A 174 -22.16 0.02 -8.94
N ALA A 175 -21.16 0.91 -8.86
CA ALA A 175 -20.34 1.24 -10.03
C ALA A 175 -19.39 0.11 -10.42
N PHE A 176 -18.79 -0.57 -9.45
CA PHE A 176 -17.76 -1.60 -9.68
C PHE A 176 -18.28 -3.04 -9.59
N GLY A 177 -19.51 -3.24 -9.11
CA GLY A 177 -20.08 -4.58 -8.94
C GLY A 177 -19.33 -5.44 -7.92
N ALA A 178 -18.63 -4.84 -6.96
CA ALA A 178 -17.80 -5.49 -5.98
C ALA A 178 -18.07 -4.91 -4.57
N PRO A 179 -18.01 -5.72 -3.50
CA PRO A 179 -18.20 -5.23 -2.14
C PRO A 179 -17.06 -4.29 -1.68
N MET A 180 -17.40 -3.43 -0.70
CA MET A 180 -16.45 -2.49 -0.14
C MET A 180 -16.32 -2.66 1.39
#